data_9ca25640da5ae192fe5819b5c1bed53d
#
_entry.id   9ca25640da5ae192fe5819b5c1bed53d
#
_cell.length_a   1.000
_cell.length_b   1.000
_cell.length_c   1.000
_cell.angle_alpha   90.00
_cell.angle_beta   90.00
_cell.angle_gamma   90.00
#
_symmetry.space_group_name_H-M   'P 1'
#
loop_
_entity.id
_entity.type
_entity.pdbx_description
1 polymer ?
#
loop_
_entity_poly.entity_id
_entity_poly.type
_entity_poly.pdbx_seq_one_letter_code
_entity_poly.pdbx_strand_id
1 'polypeptide(L)'
;EIEHDPYVLISILTAFHEGVFTIDEVQEELQMLFEKQYILTQTVEVEVRYRTETRTDSEGNDYDVEVPYNYYICKVKLENFDLSHVPVYIMDEETLSLYAVYMATLGNREDLFPGSGYVDKYTKPPTTYDIPPSALEDETFAALITEAEKYIGYPYVWGGSNPNTSFDCSGFVSWVLTQSGVCNTGRLGAQGLYDISTPVSSANARPGDLIFFVGTYDTP
;
A
#
# COMPACT_ATOMS: atom_id res chain seq x y z
N GLU A 1 -10.36 3.15 -14.43
CA GLU A 1 -10.65 1.70 -14.27
C GLU A 1 -10.44 1.36 -12.80
N ILE A 2 -11.40 0.68 -12.19
CA ILE A 2 -11.31 0.26 -10.79
C ILE A 2 -10.77 -1.15 -10.80
N GLU A 3 -9.55 -1.35 -10.34
CA GLU A 3 -8.91 -2.66 -10.24
C GLU A 3 -8.92 -3.14 -8.80
N HIS A 4 -9.28 -4.40 -8.60
CA HIS A 4 -9.09 -5.13 -7.36
C HIS A 4 -7.99 -6.17 -7.55
N ASP A 5 -7.17 -6.36 -6.54
CA ASP A 5 -6.26 -7.50 -6.50
C ASP A 5 -6.98 -8.69 -5.87
N PRO A 6 -7.42 -9.68 -6.67
CA PRO A 6 -8.22 -10.80 -6.16
C PRO A 6 -7.42 -11.71 -5.23
N TYR A 7 -6.10 -11.77 -5.38
CA TYR A 7 -5.25 -12.55 -4.50
C TYR A 7 -5.22 -11.96 -3.10
N VAL A 8 -5.01 -10.64 -2.99
CA VAL A 8 -5.05 -9.91 -1.73
C VAL A 8 -6.44 -10.00 -1.10
N LEU A 9 -7.49 -9.77 -1.87
CA LEU A 9 -8.88 -9.82 -1.39
C LEU A 9 -9.22 -11.18 -0.77
N ILE A 10 -8.94 -12.26 -1.48
CA ILE A 10 -9.23 -13.61 -0.98
C ILE A 10 -8.34 -13.94 0.22
N SER A 11 -7.07 -13.51 0.24
CA SER A 11 -6.19 -13.70 1.40
C SER A 11 -6.71 -12.99 2.66
N ILE A 12 -7.23 -11.77 2.51
CA ILE A 12 -7.87 -11.02 3.61
C ILE A 12 -9.08 -11.76 4.16
N LEU A 13 -10.01 -12.13 3.27
CA LEU A 13 -11.25 -12.80 3.68
C LEU A 13 -10.96 -14.18 4.29
N THR A 14 -10.01 -14.93 3.73
CA THR A 14 -9.60 -16.23 4.28
C THR A 14 -8.98 -16.07 5.67
N ALA A 15 -8.25 -14.99 5.93
CA ALA A 15 -7.68 -14.72 7.25
C ALA A 15 -8.77 -14.41 8.29
N PHE A 16 -9.79 -13.63 7.94
CA PHE A 16 -10.90 -13.32 8.85
C PHE A 16 -11.76 -14.54 9.19
N HIS A 17 -11.91 -15.48 8.24
CA HIS A 17 -12.75 -16.67 8.40
C HIS A 17 -11.96 -17.95 8.69
N GLU A 18 -10.66 -17.85 8.92
CA GLU A 18 -9.77 -18.99 9.21
C GLU A 18 -9.87 -20.14 8.19
N GLY A 19 -10.23 -19.83 6.94
CA GLY A 19 -10.34 -20.81 5.88
C GLY A 19 -11.47 -20.56 4.88
N VAL A 20 -12.44 -21.47 4.83
CA VAL A 20 -13.51 -21.48 3.81
C VAL A 20 -14.66 -20.56 4.23
N PHE A 21 -15.14 -19.75 3.30
CA PHE A 21 -16.29 -18.88 3.47
C PHE A 21 -17.17 -18.88 2.20
N THR A 22 -18.39 -18.44 2.35
CA THR A 22 -19.33 -18.18 1.24
C THR A 22 -19.45 -16.67 1.00
N ILE A 23 -19.94 -16.30 -0.18
CA ILE A 23 -20.13 -14.88 -0.52
C ILE A 23 -21.14 -14.18 0.42
N ASP A 24 -22.12 -14.91 0.93
CA ASP A 24 -23.13 -14.37 1.83
C ASP A 24 -22.55 -14.07 3.22
N GLU A 25 -21.57 -14.84 3.66
CA GLU A 25 -20.92 -14.67 4.96
C GLU A 25 -19.96 -13.47 5.00
N VAL A 26 -19.45 -13.03 3.86
CA VAL A 26 -18.42 -11.98 3.76
C VAL A 26 -18.94 -10.63 3.23
N GLN A 27 -20.27 -10.43 3.18
CA GLN A 27 -20.86 -9.21 2.61
C GLN A 27 -20.45 -7.95 3.37
N GLU A 28 -20.40 -8.02 4.70
CA GLU A 28 -20.04 -6.89 5.56
C GLU A 28 -18.55 -6.55 5.41
N GLU A 29 -17.69 -7.56 5.36
CA GLU A 29 -16.25 -7.39 5.13
C GLU A 29 -15.97 -6.84 3.72
N LEU A 30 -16.66 -7.31 2.70
CA LEU A 30 -16.54 -6.78 1.33
C LEU A 30 -16.91 -5.29 1.27
N GLN A 31 -18.00 -4.91 1.94
CA GLN A 31 -18.41 -3.51 2.02
C GLN A 31 -17.38 -2.67 2.76
N MET A 32 -16.89 -3.14 3.91
CA MET A 32 -15.84 -2.48 4.69
C MET A 32 -14.56 -2.30 3.88
N LEU A 33 -14.09 -3.34 3.20
CA LEU A 33 -12.88 -3.30 2.37
C LEU A 33 -13.04 -2.31 1.21
N PHE A 34 -14.21 -2.31 0.55
CA PHE A 34 -14.52 -1.37 -0.50
C PHE A 34 -14.45 0.09 0.00
N GLU A 35 -15.04 0.38 1.15
CA GLU A 35 -15.03 1.71 1.76
C GLU A 35 -13.63 2.14 2.24
N LYS A 36 -12.78 1.19 2.62
CA LYS A 36 -11.38 1.47 2.97
C LYS A 36 -10.51 1.70 1.74
N GLN A 37 -10.78 0.99 0.66
CA GLN A 37 -10.02 1.10 -0.58
C GLN A 37 -10.39 2.34 -1.38
N TYR A 38 -11.67 2.72 -1.42
CA TYR A 38 -12.17 3.82 -2.25
C TYR A 38 -12.78 4.93 -1.40
N ILE A 39 -12.17 6.10 -1.44
CA ILE A 39 -12.66 7.28 -0.74
C ILE A 39 -13.20 8.27 -1.77
N LEU A 40 -14.52 8.46 -1.76
CA LEU A 40 -15.20 9.42 -2.62
C LEU A 40 -15.41 10.73 -1.85
N THR A 41 -14.76 11.79 -2.30
CA THR A 41 -14.98 13.14 -1.78
C THR A 41 -15.75 13.97 -2.80
N GLN A 42 -16.82 14.62 -2.34
CA GLN A 42 -17.62 15.54 -3.16
C GLN A 42 -17.68 16.90 -2.47
N THR A 43 -17.35 17.95 -3.23
CA THR A 43 -17.50 19.33 -2.78
C THR A 43 -18.27 20.12 -3.82
N VAL A 44 -19.20 20.96 -3.36
CA VAL A 44 -19.96 21.85 -4.24
C VAL A 44 -19.54 23.28 -3.94
N GLU A 45 -18.98 23.95 -4.94
CA GLU A 45 -18.70 25.38 -4.92
C GLU A 45 -19.82 26.10 -5.66
N VAL A 46 -20.21 27.26 -5.16
CA VAL A 46 -21.22 28.07 -5.78
C VAL A 46 -20.60 29.39 -6.25
N GLU A 47 -20.66 29.64 -7.54
CA GLU A 47 -20.24 30.90 -8.15
C GLU A 47 -21.48 31.66 -8.60
N VAL A 48 -21.49 32.97 -8.34
CA VAL A 48 -22.52 33.86 -8.95
C VAL A 48 -22.01 34.22 -10.34
N ARG A 49 -22.78 33.81 -11.33
CA ARG A 49 -22.59 34.20 -12.75
C ARG A 49 -23.73 35.09 -13.20
N TYR A 50 -23.49 35.79 -14.26
CA TYR A 50 -24.49 36.69 -14.84
C TYR A 50 -24.86 36.21 -16.24
N ARG A 51 -26.14 36.33 -16.57
CA ARG A 51 -26.62 36.10 -17.93
C ARG A 51 -27.39 37.36 -18.36
N THR A 52 -27.25 37.71 -19.63
CA THR A 52 -27.98 38.79 -20.22
C THR A 52 -29.43 38.37 -20.51
N GLU A 53 -30.38 39.09 -19.98
CA GLU A 53 -31.81 38.95 -20.33
C GLU A 53 -32.31 40.21 -20.95
N THR A 54 -32.91 40.10 -22.15
CA THR A 54 -33.56 41.24 -22.82
C THR A 54 -34.94 41.46 -22.18
N ARG A 55 -35.20 42.67 -21.73
CA ARG A 55 -36.48 43.12 -21.19
C ARG A 55 -37.03 44.26 -22.01
N THR A 56 -38.34 44.37 -22.10
CA THR A 56 -39.04 45.45 -22.81
C THR A 56 -39.60 46.45 -21.80
N ASP A 57 -39.34 47.74 -22.01
CA ASP A 57 -39.87 48.80 -21.19
C ASP A 57 -41.35 49.09 -21.48
N SER A 58 -42.00 50.04 -20.74
CA SER A 58 -43.40 50.42 -20.91
C SER A 58 -43.69 51.18 -22.23
N GLU A 59 -42.63 51.63 -22.92
CA GLU A 59 -42.67 52.30 -24.20
C GLU A 59 -42.45 51.36 -25.39
N GLY A 60 -42.14 50.05 -25.11
CA GLY A 60 -41.99 49.07 -26.13
C GLY A 60 -40.49 48.91 -26.61
N ASN A 61 -39.53 49.55 -25.93
CA ASN A 61 -38.12 49.43 -26.29
C ASN A 61 -37.47 48.28 -25.53
N ASP A 62 -36.67 47.49 -26.24
CA ASP A 62 -35.90 46.40 -25.65
C ASP A 62 -34.60 46.93 -25.04
N TYR A 63 -34.27 46.45 -23.86
CA TYR A 63 -32.99 46.70 -23.17
C TYR A 63 -32.46 45.44 -22.49
N ASP A 64 -31.16 45.31 -22.42
CA ASP A 64 -30.50 44.17 -21.84
C ASP A 64 -30.21 44.40 -20.35
N VAL A 65 -30.48 43.38 -19.54
CA VAL A 65 -30.21 43.36 -18.09
C VAL A 65 -29.35 42.16 -17.73
N GLU A 66 -28.33 42.41 -16.97
CA GLU A 66 -27.51 41.37 -16.36
C GLU A 66 -28.24 40.78 -15.14
N VAL A 67 -28.62 39.49 -15.24
CA VAL A 67 -29.32 38.77 -14.17
C VAL A 67 -28.39 37.78 -13.51
N PRO A 68 -28.16 37.90 -12.20
CA PRO A 68 -27.33 36.94 -11.50
C PRO A 68 -28.01 35.57 -11.36
N TYR A 69 -27.22 34.51 -11.46
CA TYR A 69 -27.66 33.15 -11.17
C TYR A 69 -26.55 32.36 -10.47
N ASN A 70 -26.94 31.39 -9.66
CA ASN A 70 -26.00 30.50 -9.02
C ASN A 70 -25.54 29.43 -10.02
N TYR A 71 -24.22 29.35 -10.20
CA TYR A 71 -23.57 28.28 -10.97
C TYR A 71 -22.90 27.32 -9.98
N TYR A 72 -23.31 26.06 -10.02
CA TYR A 72 -22.83 25.03 -9.11
C TYR A 72 -21.72 24.23 -9.76
N ILE A 73 -20.55 24.21 -9.12
CA ILE A 73 -19.39 23.41 -9.55
C ILE A 73 -19.27 22.24 -8.59
N CYS A 74 -19.60 21.05 -9.06
CA CYS A 74 -19.39 19.83 -8.30
C CYS A 74 -17.99 19.29 -8.60
N LYS A 75 -17.12 19.31 -7.60
CA LYS A 75 -15.79 18.67 -7.66
C LYS A 75 -15.91 17.29 -7.02
N VAL A 76 -15.54 16.27 -7.79
CA VAL A 76 -15.56 14.88 -7.35
C VAL A 76 -14.12 14.36 -7.39
N LYS A 77 -13.65 13.83 -6.26
CA LYS A 77 -12.36 13.16 -6.14
C LYS A 77 -12.60 11.73 -5.67
N LEU A 78 -12.12 10.76 -6.43
CA LEU A 78 -12.05 9.36 -6.01
C LEU A 78 -10.59 9.03 -5.72
N GLU A 79 -10.31 8.64 -4.48
CA GLU A 79 -9.02 8.13 -4.07
C GLU A 79 -9.09 6.61 -4.01
N ASN A 80 -8.11 5.94 -4.59
CA ASN A 80 -7.96 4.50 -4.56
C ASN A 80 -6.75 4.16 -3.69
N PHE A 81 -6.99 3.55 -2.55
CA PHE A 81 -5.96 3.06 -1.65
C PHE A 81 -5.65 1.60 -2.00
N ASP A 82 -4.37 1.22 -2.07
CA ASP A 82 -3.99 -0.15 -2.41
C ASP A 82 -4.54 -1.13 -1.37
N LEU A 83 -5.32 -2.11 -1.83
CA LEU A 83 -5.96 -3.10 -0.95
C LEU A 83 -4.93 -3.86 -0.10
N SER A 84 -3.72 -4.08 -0.60
CA SER A 84 -2.66 -4.75 0.15
C SER A 84 -2.18 -3.97 1.38
N HIS A 85 -2.47 -2.69 1.46
CA HIS A 85 -2.13 -1.83 2.60
C HIS A 85 -3.21 -1.82 3.69
N VAL A 86 -4.43 -2.29 3.39
CA VAL A 86 -5.57 -2.24 4.31
C VAL A 86 -5.41 -3.18 5.52
N PRO A 87 -4.87 -4.42 5.39
CA PRO A 87 -4.82 -5.39 6.48
C PRO A 87 -4.24 -4.86 7.79
N VAL A 88 -3.14 -4.12 7.74
CA VAL A 88 -2.46 -3.60 8.94
C VAL A 88 -3.33 -2.63 9.76
N TYR A 89 -4.35 -2.02 9.16
CA TYR A 89 -5.25 -1.08 9.83
C TYR A 89 -6.53 -1.70 10.38
N ILE A 90 -6.83 -2.95 9.98
CA ILE A 90 -8.10 -3.60 10.30
C ILE A 90 -7.95 -4.96 11.00
N MET A 91 -6.75 -5.54 11.00
CA MET A 91 -6.45 -6.83 11.59
C MET A 91 -5.63 -6.66 12.87
N ASP A 92 -5.89 -7.53 13.85
CA ASP A 92 -5.00 -7.73 14.98
C ASP A 92 -3.77 -8.58 14.56
N GLU A 93 -2.83 -8.79 15.48
CA GLU A 93 -1.59 -9.51 15.19
C GLU A 93 -1.84 -10.97 14.79
N GLU A 94 -2.82 -11.63 15.36
CA GLU A 94 -3.17 -13.02 15.06
C GLU A 94 -3.75 -13.14 13.64
N THR A 95 -4.73 -12.34 13.32
CA THR A 95 -5.35 -12.29 11.98
C THR A 95 -4.34 -11.85 10.91
N LEU A 96 -3.47 -10.88 11.21
CA LEU A 96 -2.41 -10.44 10.30
C LEU A 96 -1.39 -11.56 10.04
N SER A 97 -1.10 -12.38 11.05
CA SER A 97 -0.24 -13.56 10.91
C SER A 97 -0.88 -14.61 9.99
N LEU A 98 -2.18 -14.87 10.12
CA LEU A 98 -2.93 -15.74 9.21
C LEU A 98 -2.94 -15.19 7.79
N TYR A 99 -3.16 -13.89 7.61
CA TYR A 99 -3.08 -13.22 6.32
C TYR A 99 -1.73 -13.44 5.65
N ALA A 100 -0.62 -13.30 6.40
CA ALA A 100 0.72 -13.56 5.88
C ALA A 100 0.90 -15.02 5.40
N VAL A 101 0.35 -15.99 6.14
CA VAL A 101 0.36 -17.41 5.73
C VAL A 101 -0.42 -17.61 4.44
N TYR A 102 -1.61 -17.02 4.31
CA TYR A 102 -2.41 -17.15 3.09
C TYR A 102 -1.78 -16.44 1.90
N MET A 103 -1.17 -15.27 2.08
CA MET A 103 -0.38 -14.61 1.04
C MET A 103 0.76 -15.50 0.53
N ALA A 104 1.36 -16.32 1.38
CA ALA A 104 2.41 -17.26 0.99
C ALA A 104 1.88 -18.55 0.33
N THR A 105 0.66 -18.98 0.64
CA THR A 105 0.21 -20.35 0.34
C THR A 105 -0.97 -20.45 -0.62
N LEU A 106 -1.83 -19.44 -0.74
CA LEU A 106 -2.99 -19.48 -1.64
C LEU A 106 -2.62 -19.63 -3.12
N GLY A 107 -1.40 -19.26 -3.50
CA GLY A 107 -0.86 -19.50 -4.84
C GLY A 107 -0.78 -20.98 -5.24
N ASN A 108 -0.80 -21.90 -4.27
CA ASN A 108 -0.88 -23.34 -4.52
C ASN A 108 -2.28 -23.80 -4.92
N ARG A 109 -3.28 -22.94 -4.87
CA ARG A 109 -4.68 -23.20 -5.23
C ARG A 109 -4.90 -22.81 -6.69
N GLU A 110 -4.47 -23.67 -7.62
CA GLU A 110 -4.65 -23.49 -9.07
C GLU A 110 -6.13 -23.38 -9.49
N ASP A 111 -7.04 -23.93 -8.68
CA ASP A 111 -8.48 -23.84 -8.86
C ASP A 111 -9.03 -22.43 -8.63
N LEU A 112 -8.38 -21.65 -7.76
CA LEU A 112 -8.76 -20.26 -7.49
C LEU A 112 -8.03 -19.26 -8.40
N PHE A 113 -6.78 -19.54 -8.73
CA PHE A 113 -5.89 -18.63 -9.47
C PHE A 113 -5.22 -19.30 -10.67
N PRO A 114 -5.96 -19.81 -11.67
CA PRO A 114 -5.37 -20.52 -12.79
C PRO A 114 -4.51 -19.60 -13.65
N GLY A 115 -3.19 -19.81 -13.59
CA GLY A 115 -2.21 -19.11 -14.45
C GLY A 115 -2.22 -17.60 -14.31
N SER A 116 -2.59 -17.06 -13.16
CA SER A 116 -2.74 -15.63 -12.97
C SER A 116 -1.41 -14.96 -12.59
N GLY A 117 -1.17 -13.78 -13.17
CA GLY A 117 -0.03 -12.94 -12.81
C GLY A 117 -0.04 -12.46 -11.35
N TYR A 118 -1.20 -12.51 -10.67
CA TYR A 118 -1.32 -12.18 -9.25
C TYR A 118 -0.57 -13.16 -8.37
N VAL A 119 -0.67 -14.48 -8.65
CA VAL A 119 0.09 -15.50 -7.93
C VAL A 119 1.60 -15.24 -8.06
N ASP A 120 2.05 -15.00 -9.28
CA ASP A 120 3.46 -14.72 -9.58
C ASP A 120 3.98 -13.48 -8.86
N LYS A 121 3.14 -12.47 -8.66
CA LYS A 121 3.50 -11.24 -7.98
C LYS A 121 3.91 -11.47 -6.52
N TYR A 122 3.24 -12.41 -5.83
CA TYR A 122 3.42 -12.64 -4.40
C TYR A 122 4.19 -13.92 -4.04
N THR A 123 4.27 -14.89 -4.96
CA THR A 123 4.82 -16.22 -4.66
C THR A 123 6.05 -16.59 -5.48
N LYS A 124 6.50 -15.73 -6.40
CA LYS A 124 7.75 -15.98 -7.15
C LYS A 124 8.92 -16.11 -6.20
N PRO A 125 9.73 -17.18 -6.33
CA PRO A 125 10.97 -17.23 -5.61
C PRO A 125 11.83 -16.01 -6.01
N PRO A 126 12.56 -15.42 -5.06
CA PRO A 126 13.45 -14.31 -5.36
C PRO A 126 14.47 -14.72 -6.42
N THR A 127 14.78 -13.80 -7.31
CA THR A 127 15.92 -13.99 -8.23
C THR A 127 17.19 -14.19 -7.41
N THR A 128 18.02 -15.15 -7.82
CA THR A 128 19.32 -15.34 -7.20
C THR A 128 20.13 -14.05 -7.31
N TYR A 129 20.66 -13.60 -6.19
CA TYR A 129 21.61 -12.51 -6.13
C TYR A 129 23.01 -13.07 -5.82
N ASP A 130 24.02 -12.46 -6.38
CA ASP A 130 25.41 -12.83 -6.17
C ASP A 130 26.06 -11.76 -5.28
N ILE A 131 26.48 -12.16 -4.08
CA ILE A 131 27.21 -11.28 -3.17
C ILE A 131 28.69 -11.49 -3.39
N PRO A 132 29.44 -10.44 -3.81
CA PRO A 132 30.87 -10.56 -3.97
C PRO A 132 31.53 -11.06 -2.67
N PRO A 133 32.42 -12.07 -2.72
CA PRO A 133 33.08 -12.57 -1.52
C PRO A 133 33.79 -11.48 -0.70
N SER A 134 34.35 -10.46 -1.36
CA SER A 134 34.97 -9.31 -0.69
C SER A 134 34.01 -8.46 0.15
N ALA A 135 32.71 -8.48 -0.15
CA ALA A 135 31.73 -7.80 0.67
C ALA A 135 31.49 -8.52 2.01
N LEU A 136 31.65 -9.84 2.03
CA LEU A 136 31.51 -10.66 3.24
C LEU A 136 32.73 -10.61 4.17
N GLU A 137 33.82 -9.95 3.76
CA GLU A 137 34.96 -9.65 4.62
C GLU A 137 34.60 -8.58 5.68
N ASP A 138 33.56 -7.77 5.42
CA ASP A 138 32.98 -6.89 6.44
C ASP A 138 32.06 -7.73 7.36
N GLU A 139 32.48 -7.93 8.60
CA GLU A 139 31.75 -8.75 9.58
C GLU A 139 30.35 -8.19 9.86
N THR A 140 30.16 -6.87 9.79
CA THR A 140 28.86 -6.22 9.99
C THR A 140 27.91 -6.54 8.86
N PHE A 141 28.37 -6.40 7.61
CA PHE A 141 27.58 -6.76 6.44
C PHE A 141 27.29 -8.27 6.39
N ALA A 142 28.28 -9.10 6.71
CA ALA A 142 28.12 -10.56 6.76
C ALA A 142 27.05 -10.98 7.77
N ALA A 143 27.01 -10.35 8.95
CA ALA A 143 25.98 -10.59 9.97
C ALA A 143 24.57 -10.18 9.47
N LEU A 144 24.46 -9.02 8.83
CA LEU A 144 23.21 -8.53 8.24
C LEU A 144 22.66 -9.50 7.19
N ILE A 145 23.50 -9.90 6.24
CA ILE A 145 23.09 -10.79 5.15
C ILE A 145 22.72 -12.18 5.68
N THR A 146 23.50 -12.73 6.60
CA THR A 146 23.21 -14.03 7.23
C THR A 146 21.85 -14.01 7.93
N GLU A 147 21.47 -12.90 8.55
CA GLU A 147 20.15 -12.75 9.15
C GLU A 147 19.07 -12.60 8.09
N ALA A 148 19.29 -11.74 7.08
CA ALA A 148 18.34 -11.43 6.02
C ALA A 148 17.96 -12.69 5.20
N GLU A 149 18.94 -13.56 4.91
CA GLU A 149 18.73 -14.78 4.11
C GLU A 149 17.73 -15.77 4.72
N LYS A 150 17.53 -15.72 6.04
CA LYS A 150 16.53 -16.57 6.72
C LYS A 150 15.11 -16.33 6.28
N TYR A 151 14.83 -15.16 5.73
CA TYR A 151 13.48 -14.70 5.37
C TYR A 151 13.25 -14.67 3.85
N ILE A 152 14.14 -15.26 3.06
CA ILE A 152 13.95 -15.42 1.62
C ILE A 152 12.69 -16.26 1.37
N GLY A 153 11.78 -15.72 0.51
CA GLY A 153 10.51 -16.38 0.20
C GLY A 153 9.32 -15.95 1.07
N TYR A 154 9.56 -15.13 2.09
CA TYR A 154 8.46 -14.52 2.84
C TYR A 154 7.71 -13.54 1.95
N PRO A 155 6.36 -13.55 1.97
CA PRO A 155 5.58 -12.59 1.19
C PRO A 155 5.76 -11.18 1.73
N TYR A 156 5.59 -10.19 0.84
CA TYR A 156 5.51 -8.81 1.29
C TYR A 156 4.13 -8.56 1.93
N VAL A 157 4.13 -8.06 3.17
CA VAL A 157 2.92 -7.68 3.90
C VAL A 157 3.11 -6.26 4.41
N TRP A 158 2.28 -5.33 3.96
CA TRP A 158 2.32 -3.95 4.40
C TRP A 158 2.13 -3.84 5.92
N GLY A 159 3.07 -3.15 6.59
CA GLY A 159 3.08 -3.03 8.05
C GLY A 159 3.64 -4.25 8.78
N GLY A 160 3.87 -5.36 8.10
CA GLY A 160 4.51 -6.55 8.66
C GLY A 160 5.93 -6.25 9.14
N SER A 161 6.35 -6.86 10.26
CA SER A 161 7.59 -6.46 10.95
C SER A 161 8.32 -7.58 11.68
N ASN A 162 7.81 -8.81 11.60
CA ASN A 162 8.42 -9.97 12.24
C ASN A 162 8.05 -11.26 11.47
N PRO A 163 8.69 -12.41 11.74
CA PRO A 163 8.44 -13.65 11.00
C PRO A 163 6.98 -14.13 11.02
N ASN A 164 6.20 -13.79 12.05
CA ASN A 164 4.79 -14.22 12.15
C ASN A 164 3.88 -13.39 11.24
N THR A 165 4.13 -12.09 11.15
CA THR A 165 3.34 -11.16 10.32
C THR A 165 3.92 -10.96 8.91
N SER A 166 5.04 -11.65 8.58
CA SER A 166 5.86 -11.31 7.42
C SER A 166 6.39 -9.87 7.50
N PHE A 167 6.79 -9.27 6.38
CA PHE A 167 7.53 -8.02 6.40
C PHE A 167 7.07 -7.05 5.31
N ASP A 168 7.04 -5.75 5.66
CA ASP A 168 7.23 -4.69 4.68
C ASP A 168 8.72 -4.34 4.56
N CYS A 169 9.06 -3.39 3.68
CA CYS A 169 10.45 -3.00 3.43
C CYS A 169 11.14 -2.50 4.71
N SER A 170 10.50 -1.61 5.45
CA SER A 170 11.07 -1.02 6.67
C SER A 170 11.03 -1.96 7.87
N GLY A 171 10.00 -2.79 7.96
CA GLY A 171 9.88 -3.84 8.96
C GLY A 171 10.98 -4.89 8.81
N PHE A 172 11.24 -5.33 7.58
CA PHE A 172 12.34 -6.24 7.28
C PHE A 172 13.70 -5.65 7.67
N VAL A 173 14.00 -4.43 7.22
CA VAL A 173 15.28 -3.77 7.56
C VAL A 173 15.43 -3.59 9.07
N SER A 174 14.40 -3.11 9.76
CA SER A 174 14.43 -2.94 11.22
C SER A 174 14.65 -4.25 11.97
N TRP A 175 13.99 -5.31 11.50
CA TRP A 175 14.12 -6.65 12.07
C TRP A 175 15.53 -7.18 11.88
N VAL A 176 16.06 -7.16 10.66
CA VAL A 176 17.40 -7.64 10.32
C VAL A 176 18.49 -6.90 11.11
N LEU A 177 18.43 -5.57 11.16
CA LEU A 177 19.35 -4.75 11.94
C LEU A 177 19.35 -5.13 13.43
N THR A 178 18.17 -5.39 13.97
CA THR A 178 18.01 -5.74 15.40
C THR A 178 18.49 -7.18 15.68
N GLN A 179 18.07 -8.14 14.86
CA GLN A 179 18.38 -9.56 15.08
C GLN A 179 19.86 -9.90 14.78
N SER A 180 20.47 -9.23 13.80
CA SER A 180 21.91 -9.37 13.54
C SER A 180 22.79 -8.75 14.63
N GLY A 181 22.22 -7.95 15.52
CA GLY A 181 22.96 -7.24 16.56
C GLY A 181 23.73 -6.01 16.08
N VAL A 182 23.57 -5.64 14.81
CA VAL A 182 24.26 -4.47 14.24
C VAL A 182 23.71 -3.17 14.79
N CYS A 183 22.39 -3.05 14.88
CA CYS A 183 21.73 -1.88 15.45
C CYS A 183 20.36 -2.23 16.00
N ASN A 184 20.14 -2.03 17.28
CA ASN A 184 18.81 -2.22 17.88
C ASN A 184 17.91 -1.02 17.57
N THR A 185 17.21 -1.08 16.45
CA THR A 185 16.29 -0.01 16.01
C THR A 185 14.89 -0.15 16.61
N GLY A 186 14.51 -1.34 17.10
CA GLY A 186 13.11 -1.68 17.27
C GLY A 186 12.36 -1.62 15.92
N ARG A 187 11.04 -1.43 15.95
CA ARG A 187 10.24 -1.24 14.72
C ARG A 187 10.27 0.24 14.31
N LEU A 188 10.98 0.54 13.23
CA LEU A 188 10.96 1.86 12.58
C LEU A 188 10.31 1.76 11.19
N GLY A 189 9.59 2.80 10.79
CA GLY A 189 9.18 3.03 9.41
C GLY A 189 10.35 3.56 8.56
N ALA A 190 10.15 3.66 7.25
CA ALA A 190 11.19 4.12 6.32
C ALA A 190 11.76 5.51 6.71
N GLN A 191 10.89 6.45 7.11
CA GLN A 191 11.34 7.76 7.60
C GLN A 191 12.19 7.64 8.86
N GLY A 192 11.79 6.83 9.84
CA GLY A 192 12.56 6.63 11.07
C GLY A 192 13.94 6.01 10.82
N LEU A 193 14.03 5.05 9.88
CA LEU A 193 15.31 4.49 9.43
C LEU A 193 16.18 5.55 8.74
N TYR A 194 15.57 6.39 7.90
CA TYR A 194 16.27 7.52 7.26
C TYR A 194 16.83 8.49 8.30
N ASP A 195 16.02 8.86 9.29
CA ASP A 195 16.38 9.86 10.31
C ASP A 195 17.56 9.42 11.19
N ILE A 196 17.74 8.11 11.40
CA ILE A 196 18.87 7.55 12.15
C ILE A 196 20.09 7.23 11.27
N SER A 197 19.96 7.34 9.94
CA SER A 197 21.03 7.04 8.99
C SER A 197 21.88 8.28 8.70
N THR A 198 23.14 8.04 8.35
CA THR A 198 24.04 9.13 7.87
C THR A 198 24.07 9.09 6.35
N PRO A 199 23.72 10.22 5.66
CA PRO A 199 23.76 10.26 4.22
C PRO A 199 25.16 10.02 3.66
N VAL A 200 25.27 9.18 2.65
CA VAL A 200 26.49 8.91 1.88
C VAL A 200 26.26 9.23 0.41
N SER A 201 27.29 9.67 -0.29
CA SER A 201 27.19 9.86 -1.75
C SER A 201 27.20 8.52 -2.46
N SER A 202 26.58 8.44 -3.64
CA SER A 202 26.56 7.22 -4.46
C SER A 202 27.98 6.72 -4.79
N ALA A 203 28.97 7.61 -4.92
CA ALA A 203 30.36 7.23 -5.15
C ALA A 203 31.04 6.55 -3.95
N ASN A 204 30.50 6.74 -2.75
CA ASN A 204 30.99 6.17 -1.50
C ASN A 204 30.10 5.06 -0.96
N ALA A 205 29.03 4.71 -1.68
CA ALA A 205 28.11 3.66 -1.27
C ALA A 205 28.83 2.30 -1.17
N ARG A 206 28.48 1.53 -0.14
CA ARG A 206 29.08 0.22 0.18
C ARG A 206 27.96 -0.81 0.38
N PRO A 207 28.30 -2.10 0.27
CA PRO A 207 27.40 -3.16 0.71
C PRO A 207 26.96 -2.94 2.17
N GLY A 208 25.64 -3.03 2.40
CA GLY A 208 25.02 -2.74 3.70
C GLY A 208 24.43 -1.33 3.85
N ASP A 209 24.75 -0.41 2.96
CA ASP A 209 24.09 0.90 2.94
C ASP A 209 22.63 0.78 2.50
N LEU A 210 21.76 1.60 3.12
CA LEU A 210 20.34 1.63 2.83
C LEU A 210 20.03 2.61 1.69
N ILE A 211 19.14 2.20 0.81
CA ILE A 211 18.61 3.06 -0.26
C ILE A 211 17.18 3.45 0.11
N PHE A 212 16.88 4.75 0.03
CA PHE A 212 15.56 5.30 0.30
C PHE A 212 14.98 5.90 -0.97
N PHE A 213 13.70 5.60 -1.22
CA PHE A 213 12.95 6.13 -2.35
C PHE A 213 11.89 7.12 -1.84
N VAL A 214 11.61 8.15 -2.65
CA VAL A 214 10.65 9.20 -2.32
C VAL A 214 9.44 9.08 -3.25
N GLY A 215 8.23 9.27 -2.72
CA GLY A 215 7.00 9.26 -3.51
C GLY A 215 6.63 7.89 -4.08
N THR A 216 6.97 6.81 -3.37
CA THR A 216 6.67 5.44 -3.80
C THR A 216 5.24 5.01 -3.48
N TYR A 217 4.58 5.67 -2.53
CA TYR A 217 3.17 5.45 -2.16
C TYR A 217 2.62 6.70 -1.47
N ASP A 218 1.32 6.87 -1.56
CA ASP A 218 0.61 7.88 -0.79
C ASP A 218 0.34 7.35 0.63
N THR A 219 0.58 8.17 1.63
CA THR A 219 0.15 7.88 3.00
C THR A 219 -1.34 8.23 3.13
N PRO A 220 -2.12 7.41 3.81
CA PRO A 220 -3.54 7.69 4.02
C PRO A 220 -3.78 8.94 4.87
#